data_38c97374eceea5880f336158fe61320e
#
_entry.id   38c97374eceea5880f336158fe61320e
#
_cell.length_a   1.000
_cell.length_b   1.000
_cell.length_c   1.000
_cell.angle_alpha   90.00
_cell.angle_beta   90.00
_cell.angle_gamma   90.00
#
_symmetry.space_group_name_H-M   'P 1'
#
loop_
_entity.id
_entity.type
_entity.pdbx_description
1 polymer ?
#
loop_
_entity_poly.entity_id
_entity_poly.type
_entity_poly.pdbx_seq_one_letter_code
_entity_poly.pdbx_strand_id
1 'polypeptide(L)'
;MAGLWEFPGGKVDPGETPEAALARELQEELGIDITTACLAPFAFASHRYPEFHLLMPLFLCRRWRGTPTPREGQTLAWVRPKRMGAYPMPPADLPLVAMLRDFL
;
A
#
# COMPACT_ATOMS: atom_id res chain seq x y z
N MET A 1 -9.79 7.32 5.63
CA MET A 1 -10.81 6.87 6.60
C MET A 1 -10.17 6.74 7.97
N ALA A 2 -10.60 7.56 8.88
CA ALA A 2 -10.03 7.56 10.23
C ALA A 2 -10.31 6.24 10.95
N GLY A 3 -9.34 5.78 11.73
CA GLY A 3 -9.47 4.54 12.51
C GLY A 3 -9.28 3.24 11.74
N LEU A 4 -8.95 3.31 10.45
CA LEU A 4 -8.68 2.13 9.62
C LEU A 4 -7.20 2.02 9.28
N TRP A 5 -6.73 0.79 9.14
CA TRP A 5 -5.39 0.50 8.66
C TRP A 5 -5.37 0.53 7.14
N GLU A 6 -4.26 0.94 6.58
CA GLU A 6 -4.09 1.07 5.13
C GLU A 6 -2.72 0.57 4.72
N PHE A 7 -2.62 0.09 3.48
CA PHE A 7 -1.32 -0.13 2.86
C PHE A 7 -0.66 1.23 2.62
N PRO A 8 0.66 1.34 2.79
CA PRO A 8 1.35 2.59 2.47
C PRO A 8 1.27 2.88 0.97
N GLY A 9 1.15 4.15 0.64
CA GLY A 9 1.02 4.62 -0.73
C GLY A 9 0.12 5.84 -0.81
N GLY A 10 -0.21 6.25 -2.02
CA GLY A 10 -1.06 7.40 -2.24
C GLY A 10 -1.48 7.52 -3.69
N LYS A 11 -1.90 8.71 -4.08
CA LYS A 11 -2.40 8.99 -5.40
C LYS A 11 -1.27 9.08 -6.42
N VAL A 12 -1.56 8.64 -7.65
CA VAL A 12 -0.68 8.83 -8.79
C VAL A 12 -0.89 10.25 -9.32
N ASP A 13 0.17 11.04 -9.35
CA ASP A 13 0.12 12.39 -9.88
C ASP A 13 0.22 12.37 -11.42
N PRO A 14 -0.26 13.44 -12.08
CA PRO A 14 -0.12 13.54 -13.54
C PRO A 14 1.35 13.37 -13.97
N GLY A 15 1.57 12.52 -14.98
CA GLY A 15 2.90 12.25 -15.50
C GLY A 15 3.69 11.19 -14.76
N GLU A 16 3.19 10.67 -13.64
CA GLU A 16 3.82 9.57 -12.92
C GLU A 16 3.29 8.21 -13.38
N THR A 17 4.16 7.20 -13.33
CA THR A 17 3.69 5.81 -13.34
C THR A 17 3.23 5.43 -11.94
N PRO A 18 2.40 4.38 -11.77
CA PRO A 18 2.05 3.88 -10.44
C PRO A 18 3.28 3.52 -9.59
N GLU A 19 4.31 2.95 -10.21
CA GLU A 19 5.55 2.59 -9.53
C GLU A 19 6.30 3.83 -9.02
N ALA A 20 6.41 4.86 -9.86
CA ALA A 20 7.05 6.12 -9.46
C ALA A 20 6.26 6.83 -8.35
N ALA A 21 4.95 6.82 -8.44
CA ALA A 21 4.08 7.38 -7.39
C ALA A 21 4.30 6.65 -6.06
N LEU A 22 4.37 5.32 -6.08
CA LEU A 22 4.61 4.54 -4.87
C LEU A 22 5.98 4.84 -4.26
N ALA A 23 7.02 4.93 -5.10
CA ALA A 23 8.36 5.27 -4.62
C ALA A 23 8.37 6.64 -3.93
N ARG A 24 7.71 7.63 -4.51
CA ARG A 24 7.60 8.97 -3.96
C ARG A 24 6.83 8.94 -2.62
N GLU A 25 5.69 8.28 -2.59
CA GLU A 25 4.86 8.20 -1.39
C GLU A 25 5.57 7.49 -0.23
N LEU A 26 6.29 6.41 -0.50
CA LEU A 26 7.03 5.69 0.53
C LEU A 26 8.16 6.55 1.12
N GLN A 27 8.80 7.37 0.29
CA GLN A 27 9.82 8.30 0.77
C GLN A 27 9.18 9.37 1.66
N GLU A 28 8.06 9.95 1.24
CA GLU A 28 7.35 10.99 1.99
C GLU A 28 6.77 10.45 3.30
N GLU A 29 6.11 9.31 3.25
CA GLU A 29 5.38 8.76 4.41
C GLU A 29 6.28 8.00 5.39
N LEU A 30 7.27 7.26 4.88
CA LEU A 30 8.05 6.32 5.68
C LEU A 30 9.55 6.61 5.70
N GLY A 31 10.02 7.52 4.86
CA GLY A 31 11.43 7.85 4.78
C GLY A 31 12.32 6.76 4.19
N ILE A 32 11.75 5.85 3.43
CA ILE A 32 12.52 4.80 2.76
C ILE A 32 12.66 5.11 1.27
N ASP A 33 13.76 4.64 0.69
CA ASP A 33 14.03 4.78 -0.72
C ASP A 33 13.89 3.42 -1.41
N ILE A 34 13.12 3.38 -2.48
CA ILE A 34 12.97 2.18 -3.30
C ILE A 34 13.30 2.50 -4.75
N THR A 35 13.80 1.50 -5.46
CA THR A 35 13.99 1.56 -6.90
C THR A 35 12.76 0.93 -7.56
N THR A 36 12.17 1.61 -8.53
CA THR A 36 10.94 1.13 -9.17
C THR A 36 11.12 -0.25 -9.81
N ALA A 37 12.33 -0.58 -10.26
CA ALA A 37 12.65 -1.91 -10.80
C ALA A 37 12.53 -3.03 -9.76
N CYS A 38 12.54 -2.70 -8.46
CA CYS A 38 12.39 -3.68 -7.39
C CYS A 38 10.93 -3.91 -6.99
N LEU A 39 9.99 -3.23 -7.62
CA LEU A 39 8.56 -3.41 -7.41
C LEU A 39 8.04 -4.49 -8.37
N ALA A 40 7.36 -5.47 -7.84
CA ALA A 40 6.69 -6.50 -8.63
C ALA A 40 5.17 -6.37 -8.48
N PRO A 41 4.42 -6.27 -9.58
CA PRO A 41 2.97 -6.26 -9.48
C PRO A 41 2.47 -7.55 -8.82
N PHE A 42 1.54 -7.43 -7.89
CA PHE A 42 0.97 -8.58 -7.21
C PHE A 42 -0.52 -8.73 -7.51
N ALA A 43 -1.29 -7.69 -7.22
CA ALA A 43 -2.74 -7.70 -7.37
C ALA A 43 -3.24 -6.27 -7.55
N PHE A 44 -4.52 -6.11 -7.79
CA PHE A 44 -5.14 -4.79 -7.72
C PHE A 44 -6.53 -4.90 -7.09
N ALA A 45 -6.96 -3.81 -6.48
CA ALA A 45 -8.33 -3.65 -6.00
C ALA A 45 -9.09 -2.73 -6.94
N SER A 46 -10.34 -3.09 -7.22
CA SER A 46 -11.27 -2.25 -7.96
C SER A 46 -12.53 -2.14 -7.11
N HIS A 47 -12.85 -0.95 -6.65
CA HIS A 47 -13.96 -0.76 -5.74
C HIS A 47 -14.72 0.53 -6.06
N ARG A 48 -16.03 0.43 -6.14
CA ARG A 48 -16.87 1.59 -6.36
C ARG A 48 -17.34 2.16 -5.02
N TYR A 49 -16.85 3.36 -4.72
CA TYR A 49 -17.40 4.17 -3.64
C TYR A 49 -18.52 5.06 -4.20
N PRO A 50 -19.38 5.63 -3.35
CA PRO A 50 -20.49 6.47 -3.85
C PRO A 50 -20.03 7.65 -4.73
N GLU A 51 -18.87 8.21 -4.46
CA GLU A 51 -18.38 9.42 -5.11
C GLU A 51 -17.31 9.17 -6.18
N PHE A 52 -16.71 7.98 -6.22
CA PHE A 52 -15.65 7.66 -7.17
C PHE A 52 -15.41 6.15 -7.26
N HIS A 53 -14.72 5.75 -8.31
CA HIS A 53 -14.23 4.39 -8.47
C HIS A 53 -12.74 4.34 -8.13
N LEU A 54 -12.37 3.47 -7.20
CA LEU A 54 -10.97 3.26 -6.82
C LEU A 54 -10.39 2.10 -7.64
N LEU A 55 -9.25 2.37 -8.26
CA LEU A 55 -8.39 1.34 -8.84
C LEU A 55 -7.04 1.44 -8.15
N MET A 56 -6.69 0.44 -7.36
CA MET A 56 -5.49 0.46 -6.52
C MET A 56 -4.62 -0.75 -6.80
N PRO A 57 -3.48 -0.59 -7.49
CA PRO A 57 -2.51 -1.66 -7.64
C PRO A 57 -1.76 -1.90 -6.32
N LEU A 58 -1.50 -3.16 -6.02
CA LEU A 58 -0.67 -3.57 -4.89
C LEU A 58 0.60 -4.21 -5.42
N PHE A 59 1.74 -3.69 -4.99
CA PHE A 59 3.04 -4.18 -5.40
C PHE A 59 3.73 -4.91 -4.25
N LEU A 60 4.58 -5.88 -4.60
CA LEU A 60 5.54 -6.45 -3.68
C LEU A 60 6.83 -5.65 -3.76
N CYS A 61 7.36 -5.27 -2.61
CA CYS A 61 8.63 -4.58 -2.49
C CYS A 61 9.48 -5.33 -1.48
N ARG A 62 10.53 -6.02 -1.94
CA ARG A 62 11.39 -6.84 -1.09
C ARG A 62 12.72 -6.17 -0.75
N ARG A 63 13.02 -5.04 -1.36
CA ARG A 63 14.26 -4.30 -1.15
C ARG A 63 13.99 -2.81 -1.04
N TRP A 64 14.58 -2.21 -0.03
CA TRP A 64 14.53 -0.77 0.18
C TRP A 64 15.75 -0.33 0.97
N ARG A 65 16.01 0.98 0.99
CA ARG A 65 17.02 1.62 1.83
C ARG A 65 16.32 2.37 2.95
N GLY A 66 16.90 2.32 4.12
CA GLY A 66 16.38 3.01 5.29
C GLY A 66 15.48 2.13 6.14
N THR A 67 15.09 2.68 7.26
CA THR A 67 14.16 2.02 8.19
C THR A 67 12.82 2.71 8.10
N PRO A 68 11.72 2.00 7.84
CA PRO A 68 10.39 2.62 7.82
C PRO A 68 10.11 3.35 9.12
N THR A 69 9.77 4.63 9.02
CA THR A 69 9.53 5.51 10.15
C THR A 69 8.27 6.31 9.86
N PRO A 70 7.36 6.48 10.82
CA PRO A 70 6.14 7.26 10.59
C PRO A 70 6.49 8.75 10.51
N ARG A 71 6.46 9.32 9.33
CA ARG A 71 6.78 10.73 9.09
C ARG A 71 5.58 11.65 9.12
N GLU A 72 4.38 11.10 9.16
CA GLU A 72 3.14 11.87 9.11
C GLU A 72 2.27 11.64 10.35
N GLY A 73 2.87 11.23 11.46
CA GLY A 73 2.16 10.99 12.70
C GLY A 73 1.32 9.71 12.72
N GLN A 74 1.43 8.87 11.68
CA GLN A 74 0.71 7.61 11.60
C GLN A 74 1.38 6.53 12.44
N THR A 75 0.65 5.46 12.73
CA THR A 75 1.17 4.28 13.41
C THR A 75 1.49 3.21 12.36
N LEU A 76 2.67 2.60 12.46
CA LEU A 76 3.10 1.52 11.57
C LEU A 76 3.05 0.19 12.27
N ALA A 77 2.75 -0.87 11.54
CA ALA A 77 2.79 -2.24 12.05
C ALA A 77 3.31 -3.19 10.98
N TRP A 78 4.19 -4.10 11.39
CA TRP A 78 4.59 -5.24 10.57
C TRP A 78 3.63 -6.39 10.87
N VAL A 79 2.92 -6.85 9.85
CA VAL A 79 1.85 -7.83 10.01
C VAL A 79 2.03 -8.97 9.02
N ARG A 80 1.98 -10.20 9.50
CA ARG A 80 1.97 -11.37 8.63
C ARG A 80 0.63 -11.45 7.92
N PRO A 81 0.59 -11.87 6.64
CA PRO A 81 -0.68 -11.94 5.90
C PRO A 81 -1.79 -12.69 6.62
N LYS A 82 -1.47 -13.78 7.30
CA LYS A 82 -2.46 -14.58 8.04
C LYS A 82 -3.13 -13.82 9.20
N ARG A 83 -2.51 -12.74 9.67
CA ARG A 83 -3.02 -11.95 10.80
C ARG A 83 -3.67 -10.64 10.38
N MET A 84 -3.61 -10.31 9.10
CA MET A 84 -4.16 -9.03 8.60
C MET A 84 -5.66 -8.92 8.81
N GLY A 85 -6.39 -10.02 8.86
CA GLY A 85 -7.83 -10.01 9.11
C GLY A 85 -8.23 -9.41 10.45
N ALA A 86 -7.31 -9.32 11.42
CA ALA A 86 -7.57 -8.68 12.72
C ALA A 86 -7.47 -7.15 12.67
N TYR A 87 -7.01 -6.59 11.55
CA TYR A 87 -6.82 -5.15 11.39
C TYR A 87 -7.96 -4.59 10.54
N PRO A 88 -8.78 -3.67 11.08
CA PRO A 88 -9.86 -3.07 10.30
C PRO A 88 -9.29 -2.24 9.15
N MET A 89 -9.75 -2.54 7.93
CA MET A 89 -9.26 -1.90 6.70
C MET A 89 -10.44 -1.43 5.84
N PRO A 90 -10.24 -0.47 4.93
CA PRO A 90 -11.27 -0.06 3.99
C PRO A 90 -11.80 -1.25 3.16
N PRO A 91 -13.08 -1.21 2.73
CA PRO A 91 -13.65 -2.32 1.96
C PRO A 91 -12.86 -2.70 0.72
N ALA A 92 -12.24 -1.72 0.03
CA ALA A 92 -11.43 -1.98 -1.16
C ALA A 92 -10.22 -2.87 -0.88
N ASP A 93 -9.70 -2.87 0.34
CA ASP A 93 -8.48 -3.60 0.70
C ASP A 93 -8.76 -5.06 1.09
N LEU A 94 -9.99 -5.41 1.39
CA LEU A 94 -10.34 -6.76 1.86
C LEU A 94 -9.97 -7.85 0.84
N PRO A 95 -10.26 -7.69 -0.47
CA PRO A 95 -9.80 -8.68 -1.44
C PRO A 95 -8.28 -8.80 -1.53
N LEU A 96 -7.55 -7.70 -1.29
CA LEU A 96 -6.09 -7.72 -1.30
C LEU A 96 -5.54 -8.51 -0.11
N VAL A 97 -6.16 -8.36 1.06
CA VAL A 97 -5.79 -9.15 2.25
C VAL A 97 -5.98 -10.64 1.97
N ALA A 98 -7.09 -11.01 1.32
CA ALA A 98 -7.35 -12.40 0.95
C ALA A 98 -6.27 -12.93 -0.01
N MET A 99 -5.88 -12.14 -1.02
CA MET A 99 -4.82 -12.50 -1.96
C MET A 99 -3.47 -12.69 -1.26
N LEU A 100 -3.11 -11.79 -0.36
CA LEU A 100 -1.88 -11.90 0.40
C LEU A 100 -1.86 -13.15 1.27
N ARG A 101 -2.96 -13.42 1.96
CA ARG A 101 -3.09 -14.60 2.80
C ARG A 101 -2.95 -15.90 2.01
N ASP A 102 -3.55 -15.95 0.83
CA ASP A 102 -3.61 -17.18 0.04
C ASP A 102 -2.35 -17.44 -0.79
N PHE A 103 -1.59 -16.40 -1.15
CA PHE A 103 -0.43 -16.52 -2.04
C PHE A 103 0.93 -16.16 -1.41
N LEU A 104 0.94 -15.69 -0.20
CA LEU A 104 2.17 -15.43 0.55
C LEU A 104 2.14 -16.15 1.95
#